data_d87aec2c8b7ab9965ff1706ff05438d9
#
_entry.id   d87aec2c8b7ab9965ff1706ff05438d9
#
_cell.length_a   1.000
_cell.length_b   1.000
_cell.length_c   1.000
_cell.angle_alpha   90.00
_cell.angle_beta   90.00
_cell.angle_gamma   90.00
#
_symmetry.space_group_name_H-M   'P 1'
#
loop_
_entity.id
_entity.type
_entity.pdbx_description
1 polymer ?
#
loop_
_entity_poly.entity_id
_entity_poly.type
_entity_poly.pdbx_seq_one_letter_code
_entity_poly.pdbx_strand_id
1 'polypeptide(L)'
;MNRLIKLQPGKYIVAVSGGVDSVVMLDVLAQQEKLDLIVAHFDHGIRVDSADDQLFVKKLATKYQLPFYSKSGNLGENASEEKARDARYNFLYQLASELEARAVVTAHHQDDVLETCIINLIRGTGRHGLSSLRSRPGIERPFINLTKKQILDYAALNNLTWREDPTNNDIQYMRNKIRHVVLPKISDEQRTVLLNVIESSAKINQDLDKQLEFMLPRLLHKGQPVLNRKAFISLDHSLSRELIHFLLRKFQFASVDKKTIDRIVVQIKTLPAGKVINFTAGKIYLTKRSARFIKN
;
A
#
# COMPACT_ATOMS: atom_id res chain seq x y z
N MET A 1 21.41 5.61 11.92
CA MET A 1 20.19 5.58 11.09
C MET A 1 20.34 6.43 9.82
N ASN A 2 20.83 7.67 9.88
CA ASN A 2 20.97 8.57 8.72
C ASN A 2 21.78 8.01 7.52
N ARG A 3 22.71 7.07 7.76
CA ARG A 3 23.47 6.41 6.69
C ARG A 3 22.71 5.27 6.00
N LEU A 4 21.69 4.73 6.64
CA LEU A 4 20.90 3.58 6.16
C LEU A 4 19.67 4.03 5.35
N ILE A 5 19.24 5.28 5.53
CA ILE A 5 18.01 5.82 4.95
C ILE A 5 18.37 6.97 4.03
N LYS A 6 18.30 6.73 2.74
CA LYS A 6 18.54 7.74 1.71
C LYS A 6 17.38 7.77 0.74
N LEU A 7 16.75 8.94 0.62
CA LEU A 7 15.86 9.24 -0.49
C LEU A 7 16.65 9.94 -1.61
N GLN A 8 16.17 9.81 -2.83
CA GLN A 8 16.71 10.58 -3.94
C GLN A 8 16.39 12.07 -3.75
N PRO A 9 17.23 13.00 -4.20
CA PRO A 9 16.92 14.42 -4.16
C PRO A 9 15.54 14.73 -4.77
N GLY A 10 14.78 15.60 -4.13
CA GLY A 10 13.45 15.99 -4.60
C GLY A 10 12.48 16.40 -3.50
N LYS A 11 11.26 16.74 -3.91
CA LYS A 11 10.17 17.17 -3.03
C LYS A 11 9.34 15.96 -2.59
N TYR A 12 9.01 15.88 -1.30
CA TYR A 12 8.29 14.76 -0.70
C TYR A 12 7.20 15.20 0.28
N ILE A 13 6.06 14.52 0.24
CA ILE A 13 5.03 14.63 1.27
C ILE A 13 5.34 13.62 2.37
N VAL A 14 5.70 14.07 3.55
CA VAL A 14 5.99 13.23 4.71
C VAL A 14 4.74 13.05 5.55
N ALA A 15 4.18 11.86 5.56
CA ALA A 15 2.99 11.54 6.35
C ALA A 15 3.37 11.36 7.83
N VAL A 16 2.94 12.28 8.68
CA VAL A 16 3.26 12.31 10.12
C VAL A 16 1.98 12.17 10.94
N SER A 17 1.86 11.06 11.66
CA SER A 17 0.72 10.80 12.57
C SER A 17 0.91 11.38 13.97
N GLY A 18 2.14 11.67 14.37
CA GLY A 18 2.52 12.04 15.73
C GLY A 18 3.10 10.88 16.54
N GLY A 19 2.90 9.65 16.13
CA GLY A 19 3.50 8.47 16.75
C GLY A 19 5.00 8.34 16.47
N VAL A 20 5.71 7.56 17.32
CA VAL A 20 7.17 7.47 17.33
C VAL A 20 7.79 7.19 15.96
N ASP A 21 7.20 6.27 15.17
CA ASP A 21 7.74 5.89 13.86
C ASP A 21 7.77 7.09 12.89
N SER A 22 6.69 7.85 12.85
CA SER A 22 6.56 9.01 11.98
C SER A 22 7.39 10.20 12.45
N VAL A 23 7.55 10.37 13.76
CA VAL A 23 8.38 11.43 14.36
C VAL A 23 9.86 11.16 14.07
N VAL A 24 10.33 9.93 14.30
CA VAL A 24 11.70 9.52 13.97
C VAL A 24 11.97 9.64 12.47
N MET A 25 11.01 9.24 11.63
CA MET A 25 11.17 9.38 10.18
C MET A 25 11.35 10.84 9.77
N LEU A 26 10.54 11.74 10.32
CA LEU A 26 10.65 13.17 10.03
C LEU A 26 12.00 13.72 10.48
N ASP A 27 12.47 13.39 11.69
CA ASP A 27 13.76 13.83 12.22
C ASP A 27 14.92 13.37 11.34
N VAL A 28 14.93 12.08 10.92
CA VAL A 28 15.97 11.52 10.05
C VAL A 28 15.98 12.17 8.67
N LEU A 29 14.81 12.45 8.11
CA LEU A 29 14.71 13.05 6.77
C LEU A 29 15.04 14.54 6.79
N ALA A 30 14.64 15.28 7.84
CA ALA A 30 14.93 16.70 7.99
C ALA A 30 16.44 17.01 8.08
N GLN A 31 17.27 16.04 8.41
CA GLN A 31 18.74 16.17 8.43
C GLN A 31 19.38 15.96 7.06
N GLN A 32 18.63 15.69 5.98
CA GLN A 32 19.14 15.45 4.64
C GLN A 32 19.02 16.70 3.76
N GLU A 33 20.12 17.36 3.45
CA GLU A 33 20.18 18.67 2.78
C GLU A 33 19.52 18.74 1.39
N LYS A 34 19.30 17.62 0.70
CA LYS A 34 18.79 17.61 -0.68
C LYS A 34 17.30 17.27 -0.80
N LEU A 35 16.60 17.24 0.33
CA LEU A 35 15.19 16.92 0.37
C LEU A 35 14.36 18.18 0.64
N ASP A 36 13.37 18.43 -0.21
CA ASP A 36 12.32 19.42 0.00
C ASP A 36 11.13 18.67 0.66
N LEU A 37 10.96 18.87 1.97
CA LEU A 37 10.00 18.12 2.77
C LEU A 37 8.78 18.94 3.12
N ILE A 38 7.62 18.33 2.97
CA ILE A 38 6.32 18.91 3.35
C ILE A 38 5.66 17.95 4.32
N VAL A 39 5.35 18.39 5.53
CA VAL A 39 4.68 17.60 6.56
C VAL A 39 3.18 17.55 6.27
N ALA A 40 2.62 16.35 6.19
CA ALA A 40 1.19 16.11 6.02
C ALA A 40 0.64 15.28 7.18
N HIS A 41 -0.41 15.80 7.82
CA HIS A 41 -1.14 15.13 8.89
C HIS A 41 -2.59 14.88 8.46
N PHE A 42 -3.08 13.65 8.68
CA PHE A 42 -4.49 13.32 8.46
C PHE A 42 -5.12 12.94 9.79
N ASP A 43 -6.04 13.76 10.23
CA ASP A 43 -6.87 13.49 11.39
C ASP A 43 -8.09 12.66 10.97
N HIS A 44 -8.25 11.47 11.52
CA HIS A 44 -9.38 10.60 11.22
C HIS A 44 -10.70 11.09 11.82
N GLY A 45 -10.65 11.97 12.82
CA GLY A 45 -11.83 12.50 13.52
C GLY A 45 -12.57 11.42 14.34
N ILE A 46 -11.84 10.38 14.77
CA ILE A 46 -12.41 9.27 15.54
C ILE A 46 -12.38 9.57 17.04
N ARG A 47 -11.42 10.37 17.50
CA ARG A 47 -11.22 10.70 18.91
C ARG A 47 -11.44 12.19 19.19
N VAL A 48 -11.89 12.51 20.41
CA VAL A 48 -12.13 13.88 20.87
C VAL A 48 -10.81 14.68 20.97
N ASP A 49 -9.71 14.01 21.30
CA ASP A 49 -8.36 14.58 21.48
C ASP A 49 -7.50 14.58 20.21
N SER A 50 -8.06 14.23 19.05
CA SER A 50 -7.35 14.22 17.77
C SER A 50 -6.81 15.59 17.34
N ALA A 51 -7.43 16.69 17.80
CA ALA A 51 -6.95 18.04 17.60
C ALA A 51 -5.57 18.29 18.24
N ASP A 52 -5.28 17.63 19.36
CA ASP A 52 -3.99 17.71 20.05
C ASP A 52 -2.87 17.05 19.23
N ASP A 53 -3.18 15.96 18.53
CA ASP A 53 -2.22 15.28 17.65
C ASP A 53 -1.85 16.19 16.47
N GLN A 54 -2.84 16.85 15.88
CA GLN A 54 -2.61 17.84 14.83
C GLN A 54 -1.73 19.02 15.33
N LEU A 55 -2.03 19.54 16.52
CA LEU A 55 -1.25 20.64 17.12
C LEU A 55 0.19 20.19 17.41
N PHE A 56 0.39 18.98 17.91
CA PHE A 56 1.72 18.40 18.15
C PHE A 56 2.51 18.30 16.84
N VAL A 57 1.92 17.74 15.78
CA VAL A 57 2.59 17.61 14.47
C VAL A 57 2.89 18.97 13.85
N LYS A 58 1.99 19.96 14.00
CA LYS A 58 2.22 21.34 13.55
C LYS A 58 3.42 21.95 14.26
N LYS A 59 3.52 21.80 15.60
CA LYS A 59 4.70 22.27 16.39
C LYS A 59 5.98 21.57 15.91
N LEU A 60 5.91 20.28 15.61
CA LEU A 60 7.04 19.52 15.10
C LEU A 60 7.49 20.02 13.73
N ALA A 61 6.57 20.28 12.81
CA ALA A 61 6.87 20.88 11.50
C ALA A 61 7.53 22.26 11.65
N THR A 62 7.02 23.09 12.55
CA THR A 62 7.60 24.42 12.86
C THR A 62 9.03 24.30 13.40
N LYS A 63 9.31 23.32 14.28
CA LYS A 63 10.65 23.04 14.80
C LYS A 63 11.67 22.77 13.70
N TYR A 64 11.26 22.05 12.65
CA TYR A 64 12.12 21.75 11.49
C TYR A 64 12.00 22.78 10.37
N GLN A 65 11.24 23.86 10.56
CA GLN A 65 11.01 24.91 9.55
C GLN A 65 10.41 24.37 8.24
N LEU A 66 9.53 23.38 8.35
CA LEU A 66 8.90 22.69 7.22
C LEU A 66 7.45 23.15 7.02
N PRO A 67 6.96 23.24 5.77
CA PRO A 67 5.54 23.45 5.47
C PRO A 67 4.67 22.36 6.08
N PHE A 68 3.50 22.76 6.60
CA PHE A 68 2.54 21.86 7.25
C PHE A 68 1.18 21.93 6.60
N TYR A 69 0.63 20.77 6.24
CA TYR A 69 -0.72 20.59 5.71
C TYR A 69 -1.47 19.56 6.55
N SER A 70 -2.73 19.81 6.82
CA SER A 70 -3.58 18.85 7.53
C SER A 70 -4.98 18.80 6.93
N LYS A 71 -5.63 17.65 7.08
CA LYS A 71 -7.02 17.42 6.72
C LYS A 71 -7.69 16.54 7.77
N SER A 72 -8.91 16.92 8.18
CA SER A 72 -9.76 16.06 8.99
C SER A 72 -10.72 15.28 8.11
N GLY A 73 -10.82 13.97 8.36
CA GLY A 73 -11.67 13.04 7.62
C GLY A 73 -13.12 13.02 8.08
N ASN A 74 -13.40 13.45 9.34
CA ASN A 74 -14.72 13.38 9.99
C ASN A 74 -15.43 12.03 9.73
N LEU A 75 -14.68 10.93 9.86
CA LEU A 75 -15.15 9.60 9.43
C LEU A 75 -16.16 8.97 10.41
N GLY A 76 -16.26 9.52 11.64
CA GLY A 76 -17.08 9.00 12.72
C GLY A 76 -16.48 7.75 13.40
N GLU A 77 -16.96 7.46 14.61
CA GLU A 77 -16.44 6.40 15.50
C GLU A 77 -16.50 4.99 14.91
N ASN A 78 -17.40 4.74 13.96
CA ASN A 78 -17.61 3.42 13.36
C ASN A 78 -16.93 3.25 11.99
N ALA A 79 -16.01 4.12 11.62
CA ALA A 79 -15.30 3.98 10.35
C ALA A 79 -14.39 2.74 10.34
N SER A 80 -14.49 1.91 9.30
CA SER A 80 -13.59 0.78 9.14
C SER A 80 -12.14 1.26 8.90
N GLU A 81 -11.15 0.46 9.35
CA GLU A 81 -9.71 0.73 9.12
C GLU A 81 -9.42 0.97 7.63
N GLU A 82 -10.08 0.23 6.74
CA GLU A 82 -9.94 0.37 5.29
C GLU A 82 -10.42 1.76 4.81
N LYS A 83 -11.59 2.21 5.26
CA LYS A 83 -12.16 3.52 4.93
C LYS A 83 -11.26 4.66 5.42
N ALA A 84 -10.76 4.53 6.65
CA ALA A 84 -9.83 5.50 7.25
C ALA A 84 -8.49 5.55 6.47
N ARG A 85 -7.98 4.40 6.09
CA ARG A 85 -6.78 4.27 5.26
C ARG A 85 -6.98 4.92 3.88
N ASP A 86 -8.08 4.64 3.20
CA ASP A 86 -8.36 5.16 1.87
C ASP A 86 -8.49 6.70 1.90
N ALA A 87 -9.23 7.24 2.86
CA ALA A 87 -9.37 8.69 3.02
C ALA A 87 -8.02 9.37 3.24
N ARG A 88 -7.15 8.78 4.10
CA ARG A 88 -5.79 9.28 4.34
C ARG A 88 -4.94 9.26 3.08
N TYR A 89 -4.91 8.15 2.35
CA TYR A 89 -4.09 8.05 1.14
C TYR A 89 -4.62 8.95 0.02
N ASN A 90 -5.93 9.13 -0.12
CA ASN A 90 -6.51 10.07 -1.08
C ASN A 90 -6.06 11.50 -0.80
N PHE A 91 -6.07 11.94 0.46
CA PHE A 91 -5.53 13.24 0.85
C PHE A 91 -4.04 13.37 0.51
N LEU A 92 -3.23 12.37 0.88
CA LEU A 92 -1.79 12.41 0.65
C LEU A 92 -1.43 12.44 -0.84
N TYR A 93 -2.13 11.67 -1.67
CA TYR A 93 -1.92 11.67 -3.12
C TYR A 93 -2.40 12.96 -3.78
N GLN A 94 -3.54 13.49 -3.34
CA GLN A 94 -4.02 14.78 -3.82
C GLN A 94 -2.99 15.87 -3.53
N LEU A 95 -2.50 15.95 -2.29
CA LEU A 95 -1.48 16.91 -1.89
C LEU A 95 -0.16 16.73 -2.67
N ALA A 96 0.26 15.48 -2.89
CA ALA A 96 1.46 15.19 -3.67
C ALA A 96 1.32 15.65 -5.13
N SER A 97 0.14 15.50 -5.72
CA SER A 97 -0.14 15.97 -7.09
C SER A 97 -0.20 17.49 -7.17
N GLU A 98 -0.87 18.15 -6.22
CA GLU A 98 -1.03 19.61 -6.19
C GLU A 98 0.31 20.36 -5.99
N LEU A 99 1.21 19.78 -5.20
CA LEU A 99 2.52 20.35 -4.88
C LEU A 99 3.66 19.78 -5.73
N GLU A 100 3.34 18.99 -6.74
CA GLU A 100 4.31 18.35 -7.65
C GLU A 100 5.39 17.58 -6.88
N ALA A 101 4.98 16.88 -5.80
CA ALA A 101 5.89 16.07 -5.03
C ALA A 101 6.20 14.73 -5.73
N ARG A 102 7.45 14.31 -5.63
CA ARG A 102 7.94 13.04 -6.20
C ARG A 102 7.23 11.82 -5.64
N ALA A 103 6.98 11.83 -4.33
CA ALA A 103 6.30 10.75 -3.64
C ALA A 103 5.79 11.15 -2.25
N VAL A 104 4.88 10.34 -1.73
CA VAL A 104 4.49 10.31 -0.32
C VAL A 104 5.45 9.41 0.44
N VAL A 105 5.96 9.85 1.60
CA VAL A 105 6.82 9.06 2.48
C VAL A 105 6.04 8.63 3.71
N THR A 106 6.11 7.34 4.06
CA THR A 106 5.41 6.77 5.22
C THR A 106 6.36 5.93 6.08
N ALA A 107 6.17 5.95 7.40
CA ALA A 107 7.05 5.34 8.39
C ALA A 107 6.78 3.85 8.64
N HIS A 108 6.26 3.11 7.66
CA HIS A 108 6.07 1.68 7.81
C HIS A 108 7.42 0.98 7.97
N HIS A 109 7.50 0.07 8.92
CA HIS A 109 8.70 -0.65 9.30
C HIS A 109 8.53 -2.18 9.19
N GLN A 110 9.52 -2.93 9.65
CA GLN A 110 9.60 -4.38 9.46
C GLN A 110 8.40 -5.13 10.06
N ASP A 111 7.94 -4.73 11.25
CA ASP A 111 6.79 -5.38 11.88
C ASP A 111 5.50 -5.15 11.08
N ASP A 112 5.31 -3.97 10.47
CA ASP A 112 4.16 -3.72 9.59
C ASP A 112 4.16 -4.64 8.35
N VAL A 113 5.35 -5.01 7.85
CA VAL A 113 5.47 -5.99 6.75
C VAL A 113 4.97 -7.35 7.20
N LEU A 114 5.41 -7.81 8.38
CA LEU A 114 4.98 -9.09 8.94
C LEU A 114 3.50 -9.09 9.27
N GLU A 115 2.98 -8.04 9.93
CA GLU A 115 1.54 -7.88 10.20
C GLU A 115 0.72 -7.99 8.92
N THR A 116 1.09 -7.24 7.90
CA THR A 116 0.35 -7.21 6.63
C THR A 116 0.41 -8.57 5.92
N CYS A 117 1.56 -9.24 5.94
CA CYS A 117 1.70 -10.57 5.38
C CYS A 117 0.79 -11.58 6.09
N ILE A 118 0.80 -11.60 7.44
CA ILE A 118 -0.03 -12.51 8.24
C ILE A 118 -1.52 -12.23 8.02
N ILE A 119 -1.96 -10.97 8.04
CA ILE A 119 -3.35 -10.61 7.75
C ILE A 119 -3.77 -11.12 6.38
N ASN A 120 -2.94 -10.93 5.39
CA ASN A 120 -3.24 -11.34 4.03
C ASN A 120 -3.27 -12.87 3.89
N LEU A 121 -2.39 -13.61 4.58
CA LEU A 121 -2.44 -15.06 4.65
C LEU A 121 -3.76 -15.56 5.25
N ILE A 122 -4.18 -14.98 6.37
CA ILE A 122 -5.46 -15.34 7.03
C ILE A 122 -6.65 -15.07 6.10
N ARG A 123 -6.60 -14.00 5.32
CA ARG A 123 -7.63 -13.65 4.33
C ARG A 123 -7.59 -14.50 3.05
N GLY A 124 -6.63 -15.40 2.91
CA GLY A 124 -6.51 -16.27 1.73
C GLY A 124 -6.06 -15.53 0.47
N THR A 125 -5.15 -14.59 0.60
CA THR A 125 -4.66 -13.77 -0.51
C THR A 125 -3.89 -14.59 -1.55
N GLY A 126 -3.83 -14.06 -2.78
CA GLY A 126 -2.90 -14.53 -3.82
C GLY A 126 -1.45 -14.06 -3.57
N ARG A 127 -0.55 -14.40 -4.48
CA ARG A 127 0.90 -14.12 -4.40
C ARG A 127 1.25 -12.65 -4.10
N HIS A 128 0.50 -11.71 -4.63
CA HIS A 128 0.77 -10.27 -4.41
C HIS A 128 0.51 -9.82 -2.98
N GLY A 129 -0.41 -10.44 -2.27
CA GLY A 129 -0.72 -10.06 -0.90
C GLY A 129 0.41 -10.37 0.09
N LEU A 130 1.24 -11.39 -0.18
CA LEU A 130 2.38 -11.72 0.68
C LEU A 130 3.41 -10.57 0.74
N SER A 131 3.57 -9.84 -0.36
CA SER A 131 4.56 -8.77 -0.48
C SER A 131 3.93 -7.38 -0.72
N SER A 132 2.71 -7.17 -0.22
CA SER A 132 1.91 -5.98 -0.55
C SER A 132 2.42 -4.67 0.07
N LEU A 133 3.15 -4.74 1.19
CA LEU A 133 3.67 -3.55 1.87
C LEU A 133 5.11 -3.25 1.44
N ARG A 134 5.29 -2.68 0.27
CA ARG A 134 6.59 -2.24 -0.25
C ARG A 134 6.49 -0.83 -0.85
N SER A 135 7.65 -0.18 -1.03
CA SER A 135 7.74 1.04 -1.82
C SER A 135 7.27 0.76 -3.25
N ARG A 136 6.55 1.71 -3.82
CA ARG A 136 6.01 1.64 -5.18
C ARG A 136 5.98 3.07 -5.76
N PRO A 137 5.85 3.24 -7.06
CA PRO A 137 5.73 4.57 -7.66
C PRO A 137 4.73 5.44 -6.88
N GLY A 138 5.18 6.63 -6.46
CA GLY A 138 4.39 7.56 -5.66
C GLY A 138 4.36 7.30 -4.14
N ILE A 139 4.96 6.20 -3.64
CA ILE A 139 5.08 5.93 -2.19
C ILE A 139 6.48 5.41 -1.86
N GLU A 140 7.16 6.07 -0.92
CA GLU A 140 8.42 5.63 -0.34
C GLU A 140 8.22 5.15 1.11
N ARG A 141 8.92 4.09 1.48
CA ARG A 141 8.92 3.52 2.84
C ARG A 141 10.35 3.29 3.32
N PRO A 142 11.04 4.37 3.70
CA PRO A 142 12.47 4.28 4.02
C PRO A 142 12.76 3.40 5.24
N PHE A 143 11.78 3.17 6.12
CA PHE A 143 11.91 2.36 7.33
C PHE A 143 11.57 0.89 7.14
N ILE A 144 11.23 0.44 5.94
CA ILE A 144 10.68 -0.90 5.68
C ILE A 144 11.58 -2.05 6.18
N ASN A 145 12.88 -1.83 6.26
CA ASN A 145 13.88 -2.79 6.73
C ASN A 145 14.34 -2.53 8.17
N LEU A 146 13.79 -1.54 8.87
CA LEU A 146 14.13 -1.25 10.26
C LEU A 146 13.21 -2.02 11.21
N THR A 147 13.77 -2.48 12.32
CA THR A 147 13.00 -3.04 13.43
C THR A 147 12.40 -1.92 14.28
N LYS A 148 11.30 -2.21 14.99
CA LYS A 148 10.71 -1.28 15.97
C LYS A 148 11.72 -0.86 17.03
N LYS A 149 12.57 -1.80 17.48
CA LYS A 149 13.63 -1.52 18.45
C LYS A 149 14.60 -0.45 17.96
N GLN A 150 15.08 -0.56 16.72
CA GLN A 150 16.00 0.45 16.14
C GLN A 150 15.37 1.84 16.08
N ILE A 151 14.06 1.92 15.82
CA ILE A 151 13.33 3.20 15.80
C ILE A 151 13.24 3.79 17.21
N LEU A 152 12.90 2.97 18.22
CA LEU A 152 12.80 3.40 19.61
C LEU A 152 14.18 3.80 20.19
N ASP A 153 15.23 3.03 19.89
CA ASP A 153 16.60 3.35 20.30
C ASP A 153 17.05 4.70 19.71
N TYR A 154 16.71 4.97 18.46
CA TYR A 154 16.99 6.27 17.84
C TYR A 154 16.22 7.40 18.53
N ALA A 155 14.93 7.20 18.81
CA ALA A 155 14.12 8.21 19.48
C ALA A 155 14.68 8.57 20.85
N ALA A 156 15.10 7.55 21.63
CA ALA A 156 15.71 7.75 22.94
C ALA A 156 17.04 8.50 22.86
N LEU A 157 17.94 8.11 21.93
CA LEU A 157 19.26 8.74 21.75
C LEU A 157 19.15 10.22 21.35
N ASN A 158 18.09 10.60 20.64
CA ASN A 158 17.89 11.98 20.17
C ASN A 158 16.87 12.76 21.02
N ASN A 159 16.45 12.22 22.17
CA ASN A 159 15.46 12.85 23.07
C ASN A 159 14.19 13.31 22.33
N LEU A 160 13.71 12.49 21.39
CA LEU A 160 12.49 12.79 20.65
C LEU A 160 11.27 12.51 21.52
N THR A 161 10.28 13.38 21.45
CA THR A 161 8.98 13.18 22.09
C THR A 161 7.95 12.82 21.03
N TRP A 162 6.99 11.98 21.37
CA TRP A 162 5.90 11.58 20.49
C TRP A 162 4.60 11.42 21.28
N ARG A 163 3.51 11.22 20.56
CA ARG A 163 2.20 10.90 21.17
C ARG A 163 1.90 9.42 21.00
N GLU A 164 1.32 8.84 22.03
CA GLU A 164 0.84 7.45 21.97
C GLU A 164 -0.67 7.45 21.75
N ASP A 165 -1.10 6.66 20.80
CA ASP A 165 -2.51 6.46 20.52
C ASP A 165 -3.01 5.26 21.38
N PRO A 166 -3.90 5.50 22.37
CA PRO A 166 -4.42 4.44 23.22
C PRO A 166 -5.13 3.31 22.46
N THR A 167 -5.70 3.61 21.28
CA THR A 167 -6.40 2.61 20.45
C THR A 167 -5.45 1.57 19.86
N ASN A 168 -4.14 1.82 19.85
CA ASN A 168 -3.14 0.84 19.41
C ASN A 168 -3.10 -0.41 20.28
N ASN A 169 -3.63 -0.35 21.52
CA ASN A 169 -3.67 -1.48 22.45
C ASN A 169 -4.96 -2.31 22.35
N ASP A 170 -5.93 -1.89 21.56
CA ASP A 170 -7.20 -2.60 21.43
C ASP A 170 -7.06 -3.84 20.53
N ILE A 171 -7.02 -5.01 21.16
CA ILE A 171 -6.87 -6.33 20.49
C ILE A 171 -8.11 -6.79 19.71
N GLN A 172 -9.21 -6.07 19.74
CA GLN A 172 -10.37 -6.34 18.87
C GLN A 172 -10.01 -6.11 17.39
N TYR A 173 -9.09 -5.20 17.13
CA TYR A 173 -8.57 -5.00 15.78
C TYR A 173 -7.54 -6.07 15.42
N MET A 174 -7.75 -6.74 14.28
CA MET A 174 -6.91 -7.86 13.82
C MET A 174 -5.42 -7.48 13.78
N ARG A 175 -5.08 -6.27 13.35
CA ARG A 175 -3.70 -5.79 13.30
C ARG A 175 -3.08 -5.69 14.69
N ASN A 176 -3.79 -5.10 15.65
CA ASN A 176 -3.32 -5.01 17.03
C ASN A 176 -3.18 -6.39 17.67
N LYS A 177 -4.11 -7.32 17.39
CA LYS A 177 -4.00 -8.71 17.85
C LYS A 177 -2.73 -9.38 17.30
N ILE A 178 -2.40 -9.20 16.04
CA ILE A 178 -1.17 -9.75 15.47
C ILE A 178 0.05 -9.10 16.12
N ARG A 179 0.07 -7.79 16.27
CA ARG A 179 1.16 -7.02 16.89
C ARG A 179 1.45 -7.43 18.33
N HIS A 180 0.40 -7.55 19.14
CA HIS A 180 0.56 -7.76 20.60
C HIS A 180 0.51 -9.24 21.00
N VAL A 181 -0.07 -10.13 20.21
CA VAL A 181 -0.26 -11.54 20.60
C VAL A 181 0.54 -12.50 19.71
N VAL A 182 0.68 -12.21 18.40
CA VAL A 182 1.34 -13.14 17.47
C VAL A 182 2.81 -12.80 17.31
N LEU A 183 3.15 -11.55 16.93
CA LEU A 183 4.53 -11.16 16.67
C LEU A 183 5.49 -11.36 17.86
N PRO A 184 5.10 -11.15 19.14
CA PRO A 184 5.99 -11.42 20.27
C PRO A 184 6.37 -12.88 20.45
N LYS A 185 5.59 -13.82 19.88
CA LYS A 185 5.86 -15.27 19.94
C LYS A 185 6.75 -15.76 18.80
N ILE A 186 7.06 -14.92 17.82
CA ILE A 186 7.91 -15.25 16.68
C ILE A 186 9.36 -14.88 17.05
N SER A 187 10.28 -15.85 17.05
CA SER A 187 11.69 -15.57 17.30
C SER A 187 12.34 -14.73 16.21
N ASP A 188 13.50 -14.14 16.49
CA ASP A 188 14.22 -13.32 15.50
C ASP A 188 14.64 -14.14 14.27
N GLU A 189 14.97 -15.42 14.44
CA GLU A 189 15.27 -16.33 13.34
C GLU A 189 14.03 -16.57 12.47
N GLN A 190 12.87 -16.82 13.10
CA GLN A 190 11.60 -17.01 12.40
C GLN A 190 11.16 -15.73 11.68
N ARG A 191 11.35 -14.55 12.28
CA ARG A 191 11.11 -13.25 11.65
C ARG A 191 11.97 -13.10 10.39
N THR A 192 13.25 -13.42 10.50
CA THR A 192 14.19 -13.37 9.37
C THR A 192 13.75 -14.29 8.23
N VAL A 193 13.36 -15.52 8.55
CA VAL A 193 12.85 -16.47 7.54
C VAL A 193 11.60 -15.92 6.85
N LEU A 194 10.63 -15.41 7.60
CA LEU A 194 9.40 -14.82 7.04
C LEU A 194 9.69 -13.63 6.14
N LEU A 195 10.59 -12.73 6.55
CA LEU A 195 10.98 -11.59 5.74
C LEU A 195 11.67 -11.99 4.44
N ASN A 196 12.54 -13.01 4.48
CA ASN A 196 13.19 -13.57 3.29
C ASN A 196 12.16 -14.21 2.33
N VAL A 197 11.14 -14.90 2.85
CA VAL A 197 10.04 -15.44 2.04
C VAL A 197 9.24 -14.31 1.39
N ILE A 198 8.92 -13.25 2.13
CA ILE A 198 8.21 -12.06 1.61
C ILE A 198 9.05 -11.39 0.50
N GLU A 199 10.35 -11.25 0.71
CA GLU A 199 11.25 -10.65 -0.27
C GLU A 199 11.37 -11.48 -1.55
N SER A 200 11.56 -12.79 -1.41
CA SER A 200 11.58 -13.72 -2.52
C SER A 200 10.28 -13.69 -3.31
N SER A 201 9.13 -13.69 -2.60
CA SER A 201 7.82 -13.56 -3.22
C SER A 201 7.66 -12.25 -3.99
N ALA A 202 8.19 -11.15 -3.46
CA ALA A 202 8.16 -9.85 -4.15
C ALA A 202 8.99 -9.87 -5.45
N LYS A 203 10.16 -10.49 -5.41
CA LYS A 203 11.04 -10.63 -6.59
C LYS A 203 10.36 -11.48 -7.67
N ILE A 204 9.83 -12.64 -7.30
CA ILE A 204 9.05 -13.51 -8.21
C ILE A 204 7.88 -12.74 -8.83
N ASN A 205 7.14 -11.95 -8.01
CA ASN A 205 6.03 -11.14 -8.49
C ASN A 205 6.47 -10.11 -9.52
N GLN A 206 7.61 -9.42 -9.30
CA GLN A 206 8.15 -8.46 -10.25
C GLN A 206 8.58 -9.12 -11.56
N ASP A 207 9.23 -10.26 -11.50
CA ASP A 207 9.70 -10.95 -12.68
C ASP A 207 8.52 -11.50 -13.51
N LEU A 208 7.50 -12.03 -12.85
CA LEU A 208 6.28 -12.48 -13.52
C LEU A 208 5.50 -11.30 -14.14
N ASP A 209 5.42 -10.17 -13.44
CA ASP A 209 4.77 -8.97 -13.99
C ASP A 209 5.52 -8.44 -15.23
N LYS A 210 6.86 -8.49 -15.26
CA LYS A 210 7.65 -8.16 -16.47
C LYS A 210 7.37 -9.12 -17.64
N GLN A 211 7.26 -10.43 -17.36
CA GLN A 211 6.92 -11.40 -18.39
C GLN A 211 5.51 -11.18 -18.94
N LEU A 212 4.54 -10.91 -18.07
CA LEU A 212 3.18 -10.57 -18.51
C LEU A 212 3.16 -9.28 -19.34
N GLU A 213 3.91 -8.24 -18.94
CA GLU A 213 4.06 -7.00 -19.71
C GLU A 213 4.61 -7.27 -21.11
N PHE A 214 5.62 -8.13 -21.24
CA PHE A 214 6.21 -8.51 -22.52
C PHE A 214 5.21 -9.26 -23.43
N MET A 215 4.27 -9.99 -22.85
CA MET A 215 3.22 -10.70 -23.60
C MET A 215 2.09 -9.79 -24.08
N LEU A 216 1.85 -8.64 -23.43
CA LEU A 216 0.71 -7.78 -23.68
C LEU A 216 0.53 -7.33 -25.14
N PRO A 217 1.58 -6.94 -25.91
CA PRO A 217 1.38 -6.49 -27.29
C PRO A 217 0.72 -7.54 -28.18
N ARG A 218 0.89 -8.84 -27.86
CA ARG A 218 0.27 -9.96 -28.59
C ARG A 218 -1.17 -10.25 -28.13
N LEU A 219 -1.51 -9.81 -26.92
CA LEU A 219 -2.78 -10.13 -26.26
C LEU A 219 -3.75 -8.96 -26.23
N LEU A 220 -3.27 -7.72 -26.34
CA LEU A 220 -4.10 -6.52 -26.28
C LEU A 220 -4.18 -5.80 -27.62
N HIS A 221 -5.31 -5.17 -27.88
CA HIS A 221 -5.49 -4.26 -29.01
C HIS A 221 -4.90 -2.88 -28.67
N LYS A 222 -3.79 -2.51 -29.34
CA LYS A 222 -3.18 -1.15 -29.29
C LYS A 222 -3.01 -0.60 -27.84
N GLY A 223 -2.62 -1.45 -26.89
CA GLY A 223 -2.42 -1.04 -25.50
C GLY A 223 -3.70 -0.67 -24.73
N GLN A 224 -4.88 -0.84 -25.31
CA GLN A 224 -6.17 -0.60 -24.66
C GLN A 224 -6.61 -1.82 -23.82
N PRO A 225 -7.55 -1.67 -22.87
CA PRO A 225 -8.11 -2.78 -22.10
C PRO A 225 -9.07 -3.64 -22.96
N VAL A 226 -8.58 -4.07 -24.12
CA VAL A 226 -9.29 -4.89 -25.09
C VAL A 226 -8.45 -6.12 -25.39
N LEU A 227 -8.81 -7.24 -24.77
CA LEU A 227 -8.11 -8.51 -24.87
C LEU A 227 -8.45 -9.25 -26.16
N ASN A 228 -7.46 -9.81 -26.85
CA ASN A 228 -7.67 -10.75 -27.95
C ASN A 228 -8.21 -12.05 -27.38
N ARG A 229 -9.51 -12.28 -27.56
CA ARG A 229 -10.21 -13.40 -26.95
C ARG A 229 -9.73 -14.75 -27.48
N LYS A 230 -9.42 -14.86 -28.78
CA LYS A 230 -8.93 -16.11 -29.37
C LYS A 230 -7.59 -16.53 -28.76
N ALA A 231 -6.66 -15.58 -28.65
CA ALA A 231 -5.37 -15.82 -28.03
C ALA A 231 -5.51 -16.11 -26.52
N PHE A 232 -6.45 -15.50 -25.82
CA PHE A 232 -6.70 -15.76 -24.41
C PHE A 232 -7.27 -17.15 -24.15
N ILE A 233 -8.18 -17.63 -25.01
CA ILE A 233 -8.78 -18.96 -24.87
C ILE A 233 -7.72 -20.07 -24.94
N SER A 234 -6.65 -19.89 -25.74
CA SER A 234 -5.56 -20.88 -25.87
C SER A 234 -4.59 -20.90 -24.69
N LEU A 235 -4.65 -19.92 -23.78
CA LEU A 235 -3.80 -19.92 -22.57
C LEU A 235 -4.31 -20.96 -21.56
N ASP A 236 -3.38 -21.56 -20.81
CA ASP A 236 -3.76 -22.37 -19.65
C ASP A 236 -4.52 -21.55 -18.60
N HIS A 237 -5.19 -22.24 -17.65
CA HIS A 237 -6.03 -21.57 -16.67
C HIS A 237 -5.23 -20.70 -15.70
N SER A 238 -4.05 -21.16 -15.28
CA SER A 238 -3.20 -20.44 -14.31
C SER A 238 -2.68 -19.15 -14.92
N LEU A 239 -2.15 -19.20 -16.14
CA LEU A 239 -1.68 -18.02 -16.86
C LEU A 239 -2.83 -17.05 -17.16
N SER A 240 -4.01 -17.57 -17.52
CA SER A 240 -5.21 -16.76 -17.73
C SER A 240 -5.60 -15.95 -16.48
N ARG A 241 -5.52 -16.56 -15.29
CA ARG A 241 -5.79 -15.90 -14.01
C ARG A 241 -4.79 -14.78 -13.72
N GLU A 242 -3.51 -15.08 -13.87
CA GLU A 242 -2.45 -14.09 -13.65
C GLU A 242 -2.58 -12.91 -14.63
N LEU A 243 -2.89 -13.19 -15.89
CA LEU A 243 -3.11 -12.16 -16.89
C LEU A 243 -4.32 -11.26 -16.56
N ILE A 244 -5.46 -11.82 -16.17
CA ILE A 244 -6.63 -11.02 -15.76
C ILE A 244 -6.30 -10.17 -14.56
N HIS A 245 -5.67 -10.74 -13.52
CA HIS A 245 -5.24 -10.00 -12.33
C HIS A 245 -4.29 -8.85 -12.70
N PHE A 246 -3.31 -9.12 -13.56
CA PHE A 246 -2.37 -8.12 -14.05
C PHE A 246 -3.06 -7.00 -14.82
N LEU A 247 -3.98 -7.33 -15.74
CA LEU A 247 -4.73 -6.35 -16.53
C LEU A 247 -5.59 -5.43 -15.66
N LEU A 248 -6.31 -6.01 -14.69
CA LEU A 248 -7.14 -5.22 -13.77
C LEU A 248 -6.28 -4.20 -13.00
N ARG A 249 -5.10 -4.59 -12.52
CA ARG A 249 -4.16 -3.67 -11.85
C ARG A 249 -3.58 -2.63 -12.81
N LYS A 250 -3.10 -3.05 -13.99
CA LYS A 250 -2.48 -2.17 -14.99
C LYS A 250 -3.44 -1.06 -15.42
N PHE A 251 -4.68 -1.41 -15.62
CA PHE A 251 -5.72 -0.45 -16.00
C PHE A 251 -6.47 0.15 -14.80
N GLN A 252 -5.93 -0.01 -13.57
CA GLN A 252 -6.44 0.63 -12.35
C GLN A 252 -7.93 0.34 -12.07
N PHE A 253 -8.40 -0.88 -12.30
CA PHE A 253 -9.68 -1.33 -11.78
C PHE A 253 -9.60 -1.50 -10.27
N ALA A 254 -10.73 -1.34 -9.56
CA ALA A 254 -10.80 -1.68 -8.15
C ALA A 254 -10.44 -3.15 -7.91
N SER A 255 -9.87 -3.43 -6.73
CA SER A 255 -9.46 -4.78 -6.37
C SER A 255 -10.65 -5.74 -6.38
N VAL A 256 -10.44 -6.94 -6.90
CA VAL A 256 -11.42 -8.02 -6.92
C VAL A 256 -10.83 -9.27 -6.27
N ASP A 257 -11.69 -10.09 -5.66
CA ASP A 257 -11.28 -11.33 -5.02
C ASP A 257 -10.90 -12.43 -6.03
N LYS A 258 -10.25 -13.48 -5.53
CA LYS A 258 -9.81 -14.61 -6.31
C LYS A 258 -10.96 -15.32 -7.03
N LYS A 259 -12.11 -15.50 -6.35
CA LYS A 259 -13.29 -16.17 -6.93
C LYS A 259 -13.84 -15.39 -8.13
N THR A 260 -13.86 -14.05 -8.03
CA THR A 260 -14.28 -13.19 -9.12
C THR A 260 -13.31 -13.29 -10.32
N ILE A 261 -12.00 -13.36 -10.09
CA ILE A 261 -11.02 -13.55 -11.17
C ILE A 261 -11.22 -14.90 -11.84
N ASP A 262 -11.36 -15.99 -11.08
CA ASP A 262 -11.60 -17.33 -11.61
C ASP A 262 -12.89 -17.38 -12.45
N ARG A 263 -13.97 -16.74 -11.97
CA ARG A 263 -15.23 -16.62 -12.71
C ARG A 263 -15.06 -15.83 -14.01
N ILE A 264 -14.36 -14.72 -14.00
CA ILE A 264 -14.07 -13.92 -15.21
C ILE A 264 -13.31 -14.77 -16.24
N VAL A 265 -12.26 -15.48 -15.83
CA VAL A 265 -11.47 -16.35 -16.72
C VAL A 265 -12.36 -17.40 -17.39
N VAL A 266 -13.17 -18.13 -16.61
CA VAL A 266 -14.09 -19.14 -17.13
C VAL A 266 -15.09 -18.50 -18.10
N GLN A 267 -15.72 -17.40 -17.72
CA GLN A 267 -16.73 -16.72 -18.54
C GLN A 267 -16.16 -16.17 -19.85
N ILE A 268 -14.96 -15.59 -19.87
CA ILE A 268 -14.32 -15.15 -21.12
C ILE A 268 -14.08 -16.34 -22.06
N LYS A 269 -13.70 -17.50 -21.51
CA LYS A 269 -13.42 -18.71 -22.30
C LYS A 269 -14.69 -19.38 -22.85
N THR A 270 -15.78 -19.41 -22.08
CA THR A 270 -16.94 -20.28 -22.36
C THR A 270 -18.17 -19.54 -22.86
N LEU A 271 -18.42 -18.29 -22.45
CA LEU A 271 -19.64 -17.59 -22.87
C LEU A 271 -19.66 -17.27 -24.37
N PRO A 272 -20.84 -17.31 -25.02
CA PRO A 272 -20.98 -16.91 -26.42
C PRO A 272 -20.71 -15.40 -26.61
N ALA A 273 -20.43 -15.00 -27.84
CA ALA A 273 -20.30 -13.60 -28.23
C ALA A 273 -21.61 -12.83 -27.97
N GLY A 274 -21.50 -11.53 -27.72
CA GLY A 274 -22.63 -10.65 -27.37
C GLY A 274 -23.00 -10.65 -25.88
N LYS A 275 -22.38 -11.50 -25.05
CA LYS A 275 -22.63 -11.50 -23.60
C LYS A 275 -21.76 -10.46 -22.89
N VAL A 276 -22.26 -10.03 -21.72
CA VAL A 276 -21.58 -9.08 -20.82
C VAL A 276 -21.31 -9.79 -19.49
N ILE A 277 -20.07 -9.70 -19.02
CA ILE A 277 -19.67 -10.18 -17.70
C ILE A 277 -19.67 -8.99 -16.75
N ASN A 278 -20.54 -9.00 -15.74
CA ASN A 278 -20.56 -7.98 -14.70
C ASN A 278 -19.72 -8.44 -13.50
N PHE A 279 -18.94 -7.53 -12.94
CA PHE A 279 -18.18 -7.72 -11.69
C PHE A 279 -18.09 -6.41 -10.92
N THR A 280 -17.66 -6.45 -9.67
CA THR A 280 -17.70 -5.31 -8.75
C THR A 280 -17.02 -4.05 -9.28
N ALA A 281 -15.90 -4.22 -10.00
CA ALA A 281 -15.08 -3.11 -10.50
C ALA A 281 -15.42 -2.68 -11.93
N GLY A 282 -16.36 -3.36 -12.62
CA GLY A 282 -16.66 -3.02 -14.03
C GLY A 282 -17.45 -4.09 -14.78
N LYS A 283 -17.35 -3.99 -16.11
CA LYS A 283 -18.01 -4.88 -17.06
C LYS A 283 -17.05 -5.32 -18.14
N ILE A 284 -17.26 -6.53 -18.70
CA ILE A 284 -16.49 -7.03 -19.83
C ILE A 284 -17.47 -7.41 -20.95
N TYR A 285 -17.34 -6.75 -22.08
CA TYR A 285 -18.14 -7.00 -23.28
C TYR A 285 -17.44 -8.02 -24.16
N LEU A 286 -18.12 -9.11 -24.49
CA LEU A 286 -17.57 -10.22 -25.27
C LEU A 286 -18.00 -10.14 -26.73
N THR A 287 -17.03 -10.20 -27.65
CA THR A 287 -17.25 -10.48 -29.07
C THR A 287 -16.63 -11.84 -29.45
N LYS A 288 -16.76 -12.27 -30.68
CA LYS A 288 -16.05 -13.47 -31.17
C LYS A 288 -14.52 -13.30 -31.08
N ARG A 289 -13.99 -12.07 -31.19
CA ARG A 289 -12.56 -11.79 -31.30
C ARG A 289 -11.97 -11.05 -30.10
N SER A 290 -12.79 -10.43 -29.27
CA SER A 290 -12.31 -9.56 -28.19
C SER A 290 -13.11 -9.67 -26.90
N ALA A 291 -12.46 -9.32 -25.78
CA ALA A 291 -13.09 -9.03 -24.50
C ALA A 291 -12.66 -7.62 -24.07
N ARG A 292 -13.60 -6.66 -24.05
CA ARG A 292 -13.35 -5.25 -23.71
C ARG A 292 -13.72 -4.99 -22.27
N PHE A 293 -12.78 -4.51 -21.48
CA PHE A 293 -12.96 -4.14 -20.09
C PHE A 293 -13.36 -2.66 -19.98
N ILE A 294 -14.39 -2.37 -19.19
CA ILE A 294 -14.89 -1.01 -18.92
C ILE A 294 -15.08 -0.88 -17.41
N LYS A 295 -14.56 0.18 -16.80
CA LYS A 295 -14.76 0.52 -15.38
C LYS A 295 -16.21 0.96 -15.15
N ASN A 296 -16.69 0.77 -13.91
CA ASN A 296 -17.94 1.39 -13.46
C ASN A 296 -17.76 2.89 -13.30
#